data_30331477a711710d3a3a6dd39e06fe3f
#
_entry.id   30331477a711710d3a3a6dd39e06fe3f
#
_cell.length_a   1.000
_cell.length_b   1.000
_cell.length_c   1.000
_cell.angle_alpha   90.00
_cell.angle_beta   90.00
_cell.angle_gamma   90.00
#
_symmetry.space_group_name_H-M   'P 1'
#
loop_
_entity.id
_entity.type
_entity.pdbx_description
1 polymer ?
#
loop_
_entity_poly.entity_id
_entity_poly.type
_entity_poly.pdbx_seq_one_letter_code
_entity_poly.pdbx_strand_id
1 'polypeptide(L)'
;VFAGFLLVEKFHFSVAEISLLFIVNSLISIPLAPRIGKLIAKIGERRALIIEYIGLAVIFVGYAITESALLAVLLYLLDHIFFSMAIALKTYFQKIADPADIASSAGVSFTINHIAAVFIPVLFGFIWLYSSAIVFFAGAMIALVSLALALNMPSKPNAGNEVLLGKFS
;
A
#
# COMPACT_ATOMS: atom_id res chain seq x y z
N VAL A 1 -7.42 4.07 6.68
CA VAL A 1 -8.56 4.91 7.08
C VAL A 1 -9.87 4.22 6.69
N PHE A 2 -10.18 4.05 5.40
CA PHE A 2 -11.50 3.59 4.94
C PHE A 2 -11.85 2.13 5.30
N ALA A 3 -10.88 1.24 5.43
CA ALA A 3 -11.12 -0.12 5.91
C ALA A 3 -11.66 -0.14 7.36
N GLY A 4 -11.06 0.67 8.26
CA GLY A 4 -11.58 0.83 9.62
C GLY A 4 -12.98 1.50 9.62
N PHE A 5 -13.19 2.47 8.74
CA PHE A 5 -14.49 3.14 8.60
C PHE A 5 -15.58 2.17 8.12
N LEU A 6 -15.25 1.27 7.18
CA LEU A 6 -16.15 0.19 6.75
C LEU A 6 -16.57 -0.72 7.91
N LEU A 7 -15.62 -1.11 8.77
CA LEU A 7 -15.91 -1.95 9.94
C LEU A 7 -16.88 -1.28 10.90
N VAL A 8 -16.72 0.03 11.14
CA VAL A 8 -17.62 0.79 12.01
C VAL A 8 -19.00 0.97 11.37
N GLU A 9 -19.05 1.46 10.15
CA GLU A 9 -20.30 1.87 9.51
C GLU A 9 -21.14 0.70 9.02
N LYS A 10 -20.53 -0.26 8.32
CA LYS A 10 -21.24 -1.40 7.74
C LYS A 10 -21.43 -2.55 8.72
N PHE A 11 -20.43 -2.80 9.57
CA PHE A 11 -20.42 -3.96 10.46
C PHE A 11 -20.61 -3.62 11.95
N HIS A 12 -20.82 -2.33 12.25
CA HIS A 12 -21.14 -1.82 13.59
C HIS A 12 -20.08 -2.13 14.66
N PHE A 13 -18.80 -2.20 14.26
CA PHE A 13 -17.70 -2.36 15.21
C PHE A 13 -17.61 -1.15 16.14
N SER A 14 -17.50 -1.43 17.43
CA SER A 14 -17.23 -0.41 18.45
C SER A 14 -15.82 0.15 18.35
N VAL A 15 -15.60 1.32 18.92
CA VAL A 15 -14.26 1.93 19.03
C VAL A 15 -13.28 1.00 19.74
N ALA A 16 -13.75 0.25 20.76
CA ALA A 16 -12.92 -0.71 21.48
C ALA A 16 -12.45 -1.86 20.58
N GLU A 17 -13.34 -2.43 19.75
CA GLU A 17 -13.00 -3.50 18.80
C GLU A 17 -12.02 -3.02 17.73
N ILE A 18 -12.22 -1.81 17.19
CA ILE A 18 -11.26 -1.21 16.25
C ILE A 18 -9.90 -0.98 16.92
N SER A 19 -9.89 -0.47 18.16
CA SER A 19 -8.64 -0.29 18.91
C SER A 19 -7.93 -1.62 19.15
N LEU A 20 -8.67 -2.68 19.45
CA LEU A 20 -8.11 -4.03 19.59
C LEU A 20 -7.50 -4.52 18.26
N LEU A 21 -8.17 -4.30 17.12
CA LEU A 21 -7.63 -4.63 15.80
C LEU A 21 -6.32 -3.88 15.52
N PHE A 22 -6.21 -2.60 15.88
CA PHE A 22 -4.95 -1.85 15.76
C PHE A 22 -3.83 -2.46 16.61
N ILE A 23 -4.14 -2.87 17.85
CA ILE A 23 -3.17 -3.52 18.74
C ILE A 23 -2.72 -4.86 18.15
N VAL A 24 -3.66 -5.71 17.75
CA VAL A 24 -3.37 -7.02 17.12
C VAL A 24 -2.49 -6.83 15.89
N ASN A 25 -2.84 -5.88 15.04
CA ASN A 25 -2.08 -5.58 13.83
C ASN A 25 -0.65 -5.09 14.15
N SER A 26 -0.50 -4.24 15.14
CA SER A 26 0.81 -3.78 15.62
C SER A 26 1.66 -4.93 16.16
N LEU A 27 1.06 -5.84 16.94
CA LEU A 27 1.74 -7.03 17.47
C LEU A 27 2.18 -7.99 16.36
N ILE A 28 1.38 -8.15 15.30
CA ILE A 28 1.75 -8.94 14.12
C ILE A 28 2.88 -8.26 13.36
N SER A 29 2.86 -6.95 13.22
CA SER A 29 3.84 -6.17 12.44
C SER A 29 5.25 -6.23 13.03
N ILE A 30 5.40 -6.29 14.36
CA ILE A 30 6.70 -6.34 15.03
C ILE A 30 7.56 -7.52 14.53
N PRO A 31 7.12 -8.79 14.61
CA PRO A 31 7.91 -9.92 14.12
C PRO A 31 7.89 -10.04 12.59
N LEU A 32 6.92 -9.43 11.91
CA LEU A 32 6.75 -9.54 10.47
C LEU A 32 7.71 -8.63 9.71
N ALA A 33 7.95 -7.40 10.19
CA ALA A 33 8.79 -6.42 9.51
C ALA A 33 10.21 -6.94 9.16
N PRO A 34 10.97 -7.58 10.07
CA PRO A 34 12.27 -8.12 9.71
C PRO A 34 12.18 -9.32 8.74
N ARG A 35 11.09 -10.09 8.79
CA ARG A 35 10.88 -11.21 7.84
C ARG A 35 10.59 -10.70 6.44
N ILE A 36 9.78 -9.66 6.32
CA ILE A 36 9.49 -8.99 5.05
C ILE A 36 10.76 -8.39 4.47
N GLY A 37 11.57 -7.70 5.27
CA GLY A 37 12.86 -7.18 4.82
C GLY A 37 13.77 -8.28 4.24
N LYS A 38 13.87 -9.43 4.92
CA LYS A 38 14.61 -10.60 4.42
C LYS A 38 14.00 -11.18 3.15
N LEU A 39 12.68 -11.23 3.06
CA LEU A 39 11.96 -11.70 1.86
C LEU A 39 12.27 -10.78 0.68
N ILE A 40 12.16 -9.47 0.84
CA ILE A 40 12.47 -8.49 -0.21
C ILE A 40 13.93 -8.64 -0.68
N ALA A 41 14.87 -8.78 0.27
CA ALA A 41 16.27 -9.01 -0.07
C ALA A 41 16.49 -10.29 -0.90
N LYS A 42 15.66 -11.32 -0.67
CA LYS A 42 15.74 -12.61 -1.38
C LYS A 42 15.11 -12.58 -2.77
N ILE A 43 13.89 -11.99 -2.88
CA ILE A 43 13.11 -12.03 -4.14
C ILE A 43 13.33 -10.81 -5.03
N GLY A 44 13.90 -9.74 -4.48
CA GLY A 44 14.11 -8.45 -5.13
C GLY A 44 12.90 -7.51 -5.03
N GLU A 45 13.16 -6.20 -5.14
CA GLU A 45 12.17 -5.14 -4.96
C GLU A 45 11.02 -5.23 -5.96
N ARG A 46 11.32 -5.48 -7.24
CA ARG A 46 10.32 -5.60 -8.29
C ARG A 46 9.27 -6.67 -7.98
N ARG A 47 9.72 -7.87 -7.59
CA ARG A 47 8.80 -8.97 -7.27
C ARG A 47 7.99 -8.68 -6.01
N ALA A 48 8.62 -8.08 -5.01
CA ALA A 48 7.95 -7.69 -3.79
C ALA A 48 6.80 -6.70 -4.07
N LEU A 49 7.05 -5.64 -4.86
CA LEU A 49 6.03 -4.66 -5.22
C LEU A 49 4.93 -5.26 -6.11
N ILE A 50 5.25 -6.17 -7.02
CA ILE A 50 4.24 -6.88 -7.81
C ILE A 50 3.31 -7.69 -6.90
N ILE A 51 3.86 -8.44 -5.94
CA ILE A 51 3.07 -9.22 -4.97
C ILE A 51 2.20 -8.29 -4.11
N GLU A 52 2.77 -7.19 -3.62
CA GLU A 52 2.05 -6.16 -2.84
C GLU A 52 0.85 -5.62 -3.62
N TYR A 53 1.06 -5.11 -4.83
CA TYR A 53 -0.01 -4.45 -5.58
C TYR A 53 -1.09 -5.42 -6.07
N ILE A 54 -0.74 -6.66 -6.42
CA ILE A 54 -1.74 -7.70 -6.71
C ILE A 54 -2.55 -8.00 -5.44
N GLY A 55 -1.88 -8.19 -4.30
CA GLY A 55 -2.53 -8.45 -3.03
C GLY A 55 -3.47 -7.32 -2.62
N LEU A 56 -3.02 -6.07 -2.70
CA LEU A 56 -3.84 -4.90 -2.40
C LEU A 56 -5.04 -4.75 -3.35
N ALA A 57 -4.86 -4.98 -4.65
CA ALA A 57 -5.96 -4.93 -5.61
C ALA A 57 -7.05 -5.96 -5.25
N VAL A 58 -6.66 -7.20 -4.94
CA VAL A 58 -7.59 -8.26 -4.52
C VAL A 58 -8.27 -7.91 -3.21
N ILE A 59 -7.54 -7.39 -2.22
CA ILE A 59 -8.08 -6.98 -0.93
C ILE A 59 -9.09 -5.85 -1.09
N PHE A 60 -8.80 -4.83 -1.90
CA PHE A 60 -9.71 -3.72 -2.11
C PHE A 60 -10.99 -4.16 -2.85
N VAL A 61 -10.89 -5.04 -3.84
CA VAL A 61 -12.06 -5.68 -4.43
C VAL A 61 -12.84 -6.47 -3.37
N GLY A 62 -12.14 -7.21 -2.52
CA GLY A 62 -12.74 -7.94 -1.40
C GLY A 62 -13.54 -7.02 -0.47
N TYR A 63 -13.00 -5.87 -0.09
CA TYR A 63 -13.72 -4.87 0.71
C TYR A 63 -14.96 -4.32 0.00
N ALA A 64 -14.85 -4.09 -1.32
CA ALA A 64 -15.97 -3.55 -2.11
C ALA A 64 -17.20 -4.46 -2.11
N ILE A 65 -17.00 -5.77 -2.06
CA ILE A 65 -18.07 -6.77 -2.25
C ILE A 65 -18.40 -7.56 -1.00
N THR A 66 -17.62 -7.45 0.10
CA THR A 66 -17.84 -8.27 1.30
C THR A 66 -19.11 -7.89 2.05
N GLU A 67 -19.87 -8.91 2.45
CA GLU A 67 -21.02 -8.80 3.37
C GLU A 67 -20.73 -9.46 4.73
N SER A 68 -19.52 -9.99 4.93
CA SER A 68 -19.12 -10.69 6.14
C SER A 68 -18.16 -9.85 6.98
N ALA A 69 -18.51 -9.60 8.23
CA ALA A 69 -17.65 -8.90 9.19
C ALA A 69 -16.31 -9.65 9.42
N LEU A 70 -16.37 -10.99 9.50
CA LEU A 70 -15.16 -11.80 9.65
C LEU A 70 -14.24 -11.66 8.45
N LEU A 71 -14.78 -11.67 7.23
CA LEU A 71 -13.98 -11.48 6.02
C LEU A 71 -13.38 -10.07 5.98
N ALA A 72 -14.13 -9.03 6.38
CA ALA A 72 -13.64 -7.68 6.46
C ALA A 72 -12.46 -7.54 7.45
N VAL A 73 -12.52 -8.20 8.60
CA VAL A 73 -11.41 -8.26 9.58
C VAL A 73 -10.19 -8.98 9.00
N LEU A 74 -10.39 -10.12 8.33
CA LEU A 74 -9.29 -10.84 7.69
C LEU A 74 -8.62 -9.99 6.60
N LEU A 75 -9.42 -9.32 5.76
CA LEU A 75 -8.91 -8.39 4.75
C LEU A 75 -8.12 -7.24 5.40
N TYR A 76 -8.57 -6.72 6.56
CA TYR A 76 -7.89 -5.68 7.31
C TYR A 76 -6.48 -6.12 7.77
N LEU A 77 -6.36 -7.33 8.28
CA LEU A 77 -5.06 -7.87 8.69
C LEU A 77 -4.15 -8.12 7.48
N LEU A 78 -4.71 -8.66 6.39
CA LEU A 78 -3.97 -8.90 5.14
C LEU A 78 -3.52 -7.60 4.49
N ASP A 79 -4.36 -6.57 4.47
CA ASP A 79 -4.02 -5.23 3.94
C ASP A 79 -2.73 -4.69 4.58
N HIS A 80 -2.62 -4.77 5.89
CA HIS A 80 -1.43 -4.31 6.59
C HIS A 80 -0.19 -5.16 6.31
N ILE A 81 -0.37 -6.47 6.12
CA ILE A 81 0.73 -7.38 5.76
C ILE A 81 1.27 -7.01 4.37
N PHE A 82 0.40 -6.84 3.38
CA PHE A 82 0.83 -6.46 2.04
C PHE A 82 1.41 -5.06 2.00
N PHE A 83 0.77 -4.10 2.67
CA PHE A 83 1.25 -2.71 2.74
C PHE A 83 2.64 -2.59 3.39
N SER A 84 3.02 -3.51 4.28
CA SER A 84 4.36 -3.52 4.87
C SER A 84 5.46 -3.84 3.85
N MET A 85 5.12 -4.39 2.67
CA MET A 85 6.05 -4.61 1.57
C MET A 85 6.43 -3.31 0.83
N ALA A 86 5.72 -2.20 1.07
CA ALA A 86 6.03 -0.88 0.50
C ALA A 86 7.46 -0.38 0.84
N ILE A 87 8.12 -0.98 1.84
CA ILE A 87 9.54 -0.73 2.11
C ILE A 87 10.41 -1.06 0.88
N ALA A 88 9.97 -1.96 0.00
CA ALA A 88 10.67 -2.30 -1.24
C ALA A 88 10.81 -1.08 -2.17
N LEU A 89 9.86 -0.14 -2.16
CA LEU A 89 9.95 1.09 -2.93
C LEU A 89 11.10 1.98 -2.44
N LYS A 90 11.28 2.07 -1.11
CA LYS A 90 12.40 2.84 -0.52
C LYS A 90 13.74 2.21 -0.85
N THR A 91 13.86 0.89 -0.75
CA THR A 91 15.11 0.19 -1.07
C THR A 91 15.41 0.24 -2.56
N TYR A 92 14.40 0.18 -3.42
CA TYR A 92 14.55 0.41 -4.85
C TYR A 92 15.09 1.80 -5.14
N PHE A 93 14.46 2.85 -4.58
CA PHE A 93 14.89 4.22 -4.75
C PHE A 93 16.34 4.44 -4.33
N GLN A 94 16.74 3.88 -3.17
CA GLN A 94 18.12 3.98 -2.68
C GLN A 94 19.16 3.33 -3.61
N LYS A 95 18.76 2.37 -4.46
CA LYS A 95 19.65 1.71 -5.42
C LYS A 95 19.85 2.50 -6.71
N ILE A 96 18.89 3.36 -7.08
CA ILE A 96 18.90 4.09 -8.34
C ILE A 96 19.26 5.56 -8.18
N ALA A 97 19.02 6.15 -7.00
CA ALA A 97 19.25 7.57 -6.74
C ALA A 97 20.74 7.89 -6.56
N ASP A 98 21.15 9.05 -7.04
CA ASP A 98 22.45 9.62 -6.66
C ASP A 98 22.45 9.88 -5.14
N PRO A 99 23.51 9.49 -4.40
CA PRO A 99 23.64 9.80 -2.98
C PRO A 99 23.43 11.27 -2.62
N ALA A 100 23.82 12.19 -3.50
CA ALA A 100 23.63 13.63 -3.32
C ALA A 100 22.16 14.06 -3.35
N ASP A 101 21.31 13.31 -4.08
CA ASP A 101 19.89 13.65 -4.29
C ASP A 101 18.94 12.92 -3.33
N ILE A 102 19.43 11.95 -2.55
CA ILE A 102 18.58 11.17 -1.64
C ILE A 102 17.84 12.06 -0.65
N ALA A 103 18.53 13.03 -0.04
CA ALA A 103 17.92 13.90 0.98
C ALA A 103 16.86 14.84 0.38
N SER A 104 17.14 15.46 -0.77
CA SER A 104 16.21 16.36 -1.45
C SER A 104 14.98 15.61 -1.98
N SER A 105 15.18 14.45 -2.58
CA SER A 105 14.10 13.59 -3.07
C SER A 105 13.22 13.05 -1.94
N ALA A 106 13.82 12.71 -0.78
CA ALA A 106 13.06 12.32 0.42
C ALA A 106 12.17 13.47 0.91
N GLY A 107 12.65 14.70 0.89
CA GLY A 107 11.88 15.91 1.24
C GLY A 107 10.70 16.14 0.30
N VAL A 108 10.91 16.01 -1.01
CA VAL A 108 9.83 16.10 -2.01
C VAL A 108 8.80 14.98 -1.80
N SER A 109 9.25 13.74 -1.64
CA SER A 109 8.36 12.60 -1.38
C SER A 109 7.54 12.78 -0.10
N PHE A 110 8.16 13.30 0.96
CA PHE A 110 7.47 13.63 2.21
C PHE A 110 6.35 14.65 1.97
N THR A 111 6.64 15.73 1.23
CA THR A 111 5.66 16.78 0.92
C THR A 111 4.50 16.21 0.09
N ILE A 112 4.78 15.45 -0.97
CA ILE A 112 3.74 14.82 -1.81
C ILE A 112 2.87 13.89 -0.98
N ASN A 113 3.47 13.05 -0.12
CA ASN A 113 2.73 12.13 0.74
C ASN A 113 1.83 12.87 1.73
N HIS A 114 2.27 14.00 2.29
CA HIS A 114 1.44 14.79 3.20
C HIS A 114 0.30 15.49 2.49
N ILE A 115 0.52 16.02 1.29
CA ILE A 115 -0.55 16.57 0.45
C ILE A 115 -1.57 15.47 0.15
N ALA A 116 -1.12 14.31 -0.31
CA ALA A 116 -1.99 13.17 -0.59
C ALA A 116 -2.76 12.70 0.66
N ALA A 117 -2.12 12.68 1.82
CA ALA A 117 -2.73 12.27 3.09
C ALA A 117 -3.87 13.22 3.55
N VAL A 118 -3.89 14.45 3.07
CA VAL A 118 -4.97 15.40 3.34
C VAL A 118 -6.05 15.32 2.25
N PHE A 119 -5.66 15.40 0.98
CA PHE A 119 -6.61 15.51 -0.13
C PHE A 119 -7.33 14.20 -0.44
N ILE A 120 -6.63 13.05 -0.40
CA ILE A 120 -7.24 11.76 -0.74
C ILE A 120 -8.36 11.39 0.23
N PRO A 121 -8.20 11.48 1.58
CA PRO A 121 -9.31 11.21 2.49
C PRO A 121 -10.52 12.13 2.29
N VAL A 122 -10.29 13.39 1.95
CA VAL A 122 -11.39 14.33 1.67
C VAL A 122 -12.17 13.90 0.42
N LEU A 123 -11.48 13.66 -0.69
CA LEU A 123 -12.10 13.21 -1.94
C LEU A 123 -12.84 11.88 -1.75
N PHE A 124 -12.18 10.91 -1.14
CA PHE A 124 -12.76 9.60 -0.90
C PHE A 124 -13.91 9.66 0.11
N GLY A 125 -13.86 10.58 1.08
CA GLY A 125 -14.95 10.85 2.00
C GLY A 125 -16.22 11.32 1.27
N PHE A 126 -16.09 12.22 0.29
CA PHE A 126 -17.23 12.62 -0.55
C PHE A 126 -17.77 11.45 -1.38
N ILE A 127 -16.89 10.63 -1.98
CA ILE A 127 -17.31 9.45 -2.75
C ILE A 127 -17.99 8.43 -1.85
N TRP A 128 -17.51 8.28 -0.61
CA TRP A 128 -18.08 7.37 0.38
C TRP A 128 -19.55 7.66 0.69
N LEU A 129 -19.95 8.95 0.70
CA LEU A 129 -21.36 9.34 0.89
C LEU A 129 -22.32 8.78 -0.17
N TYR A 130 -21.80 8.43 -1.34
CA TYR A 130 -22.57 7.78 -2.40
C TYR A 130 -22.44 6.25 -2.33
N SER A 131 -21.24 5.71 -2.14
CA SER A 131 -21.01 4.28 -2.06
C SER A 131 -19.61 3.97 -1.53
N SER A 132 -19.53 3.19 -0.44
CA SER A 132 -18.27 2.66 0.07
C SER A 132 -17.57 1.75 -0.95
N ALA A 133 -18.33 0.97 -1.74
CA ALA A 133 -17.79 0.09 -2.76
C ALA A 133 -16.99 0.85 -3.82
N ILE A 134 -17.46 2.03 -4.25
CA ILE A 134 -16.75 2.87 -5.24
C ILE A 134 -15.38 3.30 -4.71
N VAL A 135 -15.27 3.65 -3.43
CA VAL A 135 -13.99 4.02 -2.80
C VAL A 135 -13.00 2.86 -2.87
N PHE A 136 -13.44 1.65 -2.56
CA PHE A 136 -12.57 0.47 -2.63
C PHE A 136 -12.22 0.07 -4.07
N PHE A 137 -13.15 0.17 -5.02
CA PHE A 137 -12.83 -0.03 -6.43
C PHE A 137 -11.84 1.01 -6.95
N ALA A 138 -11.95 2.27 -6.54
CA ALA A 138 -10.97 3.30 -6.86
C ALA A 138 -9.59 2.95 -6.26
N GLY A 139 -9.54 2.46 -5.02
CA GLY A 139 -8.31 1.93 -4.41
C GLY A 139 -7.71 0.76 -5.20
N ALA A 140 -8.55 -0.19 -5.65
CA ALA A 140 -8.11 -1.30 -6.50
C ALA A 140 -7.52 -0.81 -7.84
N MET A 141 -8.14 0.18 -8.45
CA MET A 141 -7.63 0.80 -9.70
C MET A 141 -6.27 1.47 -9.47
N ILE A 142 -6.09 2.19 -8.36
CA ILE A 142 -4.79 2.78 -8.00
C ILE A 142 -3.74 1.67 -7.81
N ALA A 143 -4.09 0.57 -7.15
CA ALA A 143 -3.19 -0.58 -6.99
C ALA A 143 -2.80 -1.21 -8.34
N LEU A 144 -3.73 -1.32 -9.30
CA LEU A 144 -3.45 -1.81 -10.65
C LEU A 144 -2.55 -0.86 -11.44
N VAL A 145 -2.73 0.45 -11.32
CA VAL A 145 -1.80 1.43 -11.92
C VAL A 145 -0.41 1.29 -11.30
N SER A 146 -0.32 1.16 -9.97
CA SER A 146 0.95 0.93 -9.29
C SER A 146 1.60 -0.40 -9.70
N LEU A 147 0.80 -1.44 -9.94
CA LEU A 147 1.27 -2.71 -10.50
C LEU A 147 1.89 -2.53 -11.89
N ALA A 148 1.24 -1.77 -12.77
CA ALA A 148 1.76 -1.48 -14.11
C ALA A 148 3.11 -0.75 -14.03
N LEU A 149 3.26 0.21 -13.11
CA LEU A 149 4.53 0.88 -12.86
C LEU A 149 5.59 -0.08 -12.30
N ALA A 150 5.23 -0.96 -11.36
CA ALA A 150 6.15 -1.97 -10.80
C ALA A 150 6.62 -2.98 -11.87
N LEU A 151 5.78 -3.32 -12.84
CA LEU A 151 6.16 -4.16 -13.97
C LEU A 151 7.22 -3.50 -14.87
N ASN A 152 7.27 -2.16 -14.90
CA ASN A 152 8.29 -1.40 -15.64
C ASN A 152 9.64 -1.29 -14.90
N MET A 153 9.72 -1.75 -13.65
CA MET A 153 10.99 -1.78 -12.91
C MET A 153 11.90 -2.91 -13.40
N PRO A 154 13.22 -2.68 -13.51
CA PRO A 154 14.17 -3.75 -13.83
C PRO A 154 14.34 -4.72 -12.64
N SER A 155 14.70 -5.97 -12.93
CA SER A 155 14.95 -6.98 -11.89
C SER A 155 16.22 -6.70 -11.06
N LYS A 156 17.15 -5.92 -11.59
CA LYS A 156 18.39 -5.48 -10.94
C LYS A 156 18.51 -3.97 -11.12
N PRO A 157 17.85 -3.18 -10.28
CA PRO A 157 17.89 -1.73 -10.37
C PRO A 157 19.26 -1.20 -9.95
N ASN A 158 19.78 -0.25 -10.71
CA ASN A 158 20.98 0.52 -10.41
C ASN A 158 20.92 1.86 -11.17
N ALA A 159 21.84 2.75 -10.87
CA ALA A 159 21.99 3.99 -11.62
C ALA A 159 22.26 3.69 -13.11
N GLY A 160 21.49 4.29 -14.02
CA GLY A 160 21.49 4.01 -15.46
C GLY A 160 20.60 2.85 -15.91
N ASN A 161 19.95 2.13 -14.98
CA ASN A 161 18.99 1.06 -15.25
C ASN A 161 17.80 1.14 -14.29
N GLU A 162 17.11 2.28 -14.33
CA GLU A 162 16.01 2.61 -13.42
C GLU A 162 14.68 2.00 -13.88
N VAL A 163 14.43 2.00 -15.21
CA VAL A 163 13.18 1.54 -15.82
C VAL A 163 13.44 0.72 -17.07
N LEU A 164 12.51 -0.18 -17.40
CA LEU A 164 12.58 -1.01 -18.62
C LEU A 164 12.11 -0.26 -19.87
N LEU A 165 11.00 0.51 -19.72
CA LEU A 165 10.41 1.30 -20.79
C LEU A 165 10.53 2.78 -20.44
N GLY A 166 10.83 3.64 -21.42
CA GLY A 166 10.93 5.09 -21.20
C GLY A 166 12.31 5.55 -20.78
N LYS A 167 13.38 4.91 -21.25
CA LYS A 167 14.72 5.48 -21.18
C LYS A 167 14.71 6.75 -22.04
N PHE A 168 14.56 7.88 -21.38
CA PHE A 168 14.82 9.17 -22.01
C PHE A 168 16.33 9.27 -22.15
N SER A 169 16.81 9.23 -23.38
CA SER A 169 18.21 9.50 -23.74
C SER A 169 18.53 10.97 -23.56
#